data_b2c82c0443be666a4a5823c67df4c685
#
_entry.id   b2c82c0443be666a4a5823c67df4c685
#
_cell.length_a   1.000
_cell.length_b   1.000
_cell.length_c   1.000
_cell.angle_alpha   90.00
_cell.angle_beta   90.00
_cell.angle_gamma   90.00
#
_symmetry.space_group_name_H-M   'P 1'
#
loop_
_entity.id
_entity.type
_entity.pdbx_description
1 polymer ?
#
loop_
_entity_poly.entity_id
_entity_poly.type
_entity_poly.pdbx_seq_one_letter_code
_entity_poly.pdbx_strand_id
1 'polypeptide(L)'
;MNIAGLGERVSAAHYYRGIPYARARRFAVPCPLSLDDLPTSFTATDPAPAAPQHVRPGKKGMRQAPLMSEDCQNLTIVTPADVRTGERLPVMVYFHGGSYVYGSGDGQRYDPYLLVTEHRLIVVKVTHRLGYLGFMGGASGRPANLGLLDARQALRWVRRHIAGFGGDPDRVTAFGQSAGGDLVARLMIADGVVEENLFQQAIIQSAPLYLIHGKDAMTRHLLTLTSQIPLDAPAEVWARASHRHVMANPFRFGLDRAMMPFGCHYGHYPLPAEEHEDAAYRAVAPHFKVLVGSLERESGYFTPPLTGRVGRAQRALLEKQIRSFSQRLYADPARVFAQRHQDAGGQALAYRLATGAVGGPFESVHCTDLALLFDNPIWEDSRLWAGASRQNQEKQGAALRSIWAGFARTGEYARECFEVARLREM
;
A
#
# COMPACT_ATOMS: atom_id res chain seq x y z
N MET A 1 25.65 -1.76 -13.55
CA MET A 1 25.06 -2.71 -14.57
C MET A 1 24.36 -1.90 -15.65
N ASN A 2 24.52 -2.28 -16.92
CA ASN A 2 23.71 -1.69 -18.01
C ASN A 2 22.32 -2.34 -17.98
N ILE A 3 21.25 -1.54 -17.93
CA ILE A 3 19.86 -2.05 -17.95
C ILE A 3 19.39 -2.48 -19.35
N ALA A 4 20.15 -2.15 -20.41
CA ALA A 4 19.85 -2.61 -21.76
C ALA A 4 19.88 -4.15 -21.80
N GLY A 5 18.76 -4.76 -22.14
CA GLY A 5 18.59 -6.22 -22.12
C GLY A 5 18.01 -6.81 -20.83
N LEU A 6 17.78 -6.00 -19.78
CA LEU A 6 17.01 -6.44 -18.63
C LEU A 6 15.50 -6.36 -18.91
N GLY A 7 14.75 -7.24 -18.24
CA GLY A 7 13.28 -7.22 -18.25
C GLY A 7 12.65 -7.74 -19.53
N GLU A 8 11.35 -7.57 -19.62
CA GLU A 8 10.52 -8.11 -20.70
C GLU A 8 9.56 -7.03 -21.23
N ARG A 9 9.50 -6.89 -22.55
CA ARG A 9 8.50 -6.04 -23.20
C ARG A 9 7.19 -6.78 -23.36
N VAL A 10 6.12 -6.21 -22.82
CA VAL A 10 4.76 -6.71 -22.97
C VAL A 10 3.92 -5.61 -23.63
N SER A 11 3.68 -5.72 -24.93
CA SER A 11 2.93 -4.73 -25.72
C SER A 11 3.54 -3.31 -25.62
N ALA A 12 2.83 -2.35 -25.06
CA ALA A 12 3.25 -0.95 -24.90
C ALA A 12 3.98 -0.66 -23.58
N ALA A 13 4.24 -1.67 -22.75
CA ALA A 13 4.98 -1.53 -21.49
C ALA A 13 6.23 -2.43 -21.46
N HIS A 14 7.21 -2.07 -20.63
CA HIS A 14 8.38 -2.88 -20.32
C HIS A 14 8.39 -3.17 -18.80
N TYR A 15 8.55 -4.43 -18.46
CA TYR A 15 8.54 -4.93 -17.07
C TYR A 15 9.93 -5.38 -16.65
N TYR A 16 10.43 -4.85 -15.55
CA TYR A 16 11.65 -5.27 -14.87
C TYR A 16 11.25 -5.85 -13.52
N ARG A 17 11.21 -7.20 -13.43
CA ARG A 17 10.66 -7.92 -12.28
C ARG A 17 11.76 -8.42 -11.35
N GLY A 18 11.44 -8.52 -10.07
CA GLY A 18 12.26 -9.21 -9.08
C GLY A 18 13.60 -8.54 -8.79
N ILE A 19 13.72 -7.22 -8.97
CA ILE A 19 14.96 -6.51 -8.69
C ILE A 19 15.13 -6.39 -7.16
N PRO A 20 16.16 -6.99 -6.55
CA PRO A 20 16.40 -6.86 -5.12
C PRO A 20 16.95 -5.46 -4.81
N TYR A 21 16.31 -4.76 -3.88
CA TYR A 21 16.78 -3.46 -3.37
C TYR A 21 17.55 -3.57 -2.05
N ALA A 22 17.42 -4.70 -1.38
CA ALA A 22 18.11 -5.02 -0.14
C ALA A 22 18.16 -6.54 0.10
N ARG A 23 18.97 -6.94 1.06
CA ARG A 23 18.91 -8.26 1.71
C ARG A 23 18.83 -8.08 3.21
N ALA A 24 18.14 -8.98 3.88
CA ALA A 24 18.07 -8.96 5.34
C ALA A 24 18.15 -10.37 5.92
N ARG A 25 18.94 -10.55 6.96
CA ARG A 25 18.76 -11.70 7.84
C ARG A 25 17.45 -11.55 8.60
N ARG A 26 16.85 -12.68 8.99
CA ARG A 26 15.64 -12.66 9.81
C ARG A 26 15.85 -11.76 11.05
N PHE A 27 14.85 -10.91 11.34
CA PHE A 27 14.87 -9.94 12.44
C PHE A 27 16.01 -8.92 12.41
N ALA A 28 16.72 -8.76 11.30
CA ALA A 28 17.76 -7.76 11.15
C ALA A 28 17.29 -6.61 10.22
N VAL A 29 17.93 -5.45 10.36
CA VAL A 29 17.73 -4.30 9.45
C VAL A 29 18.14 -4.67 8.02
N PRO A 30 17.51 -4.10 6.98
CA PRO A 30 17.87 -4.38 5.60
C PRO A 30 19.25 -3.80 5.26
N CYS A 31 20.08 -4.61 4.59
CA CYS A 31 21.34 -4.18 4.00
C CYS A 31 21.05 -3.77 2.55
N PRO A 32 21.40 -2.53 2.12
CA PRO A 32 21.15 -2.05 0.77
C PRO A 32 21.86 -2.91 -0.29
N LEU A 33 21.20 -3.04 -1.44
CA LEU A 33 21.79 -3.60 -2.66
C LEU A 33 21.67 -2.56 -3.78
N SER A 34 22.70 -2.54 -4.63
CA SER A 34 22.74 -1.76 -5.86
C SER A 34 22.54 -2.69 -7.08
N LEU A 35 22.24 -2.11 -8.23
CA LEU A 35 22.27 -2.85 -9.50
C LEU A 35 23.63 -3.47 -9.79
N ASP A 36 24.71 -2.82 -9.36
CA ASP A 36 26.07 -3.30 -9.57
C ASP A 36 26.46 -4.49 -8.68
N ASP A 37 25.68 -4.75 -7.63
CA ASP A 37 25.83 -5.93 -6.77
C ASP A 37 25.18 -7.20 -7.35
N LEU A 38 24.39 -7.06 -8.44
CA LEU A 38 23.68 -8.16 -9.06
C LEU A 38 24.62 -8.95 -10.01
N PRO A 39 24.45 -10.27 -10.12
CA PRO A 39 25.21 -11.08 -11.06
C PRO A 39 24.93 -10.65 -12.49
N THR A 40 25.92 -10.79 -13.37
CA THR A 40 25.79 -10.45 -14.80
C THR A 40 24.73 -11.27 -15.54
N SER A 41 24.36 -12.42 -14.98
CA SER A 41 23.27 -13.29 -15.47
C SER A 41 21.87 -12.86 -15.02
N PHE A 42 21.74 -11.81 -14.21
CA PHE A 42 20.44 -11.33 -13.75
C PHE A 42 19.63 -10.72 -14.89
N THR A 43 18.39 -11.18 -15.10
CA THR A 43 17.55 -10.79 -16.26
C THR A 43 16.38 -9.89 -15.94
N ALA A 44 15.95 -9.78 -14.69
CA ALA A 44 14.77 -9.04 -14.25
C ALA A 44 13.45 -9.47 -14.94
N THR A 45 13.33 -10.74 -15.31
CA THR A 45 12.14 -11.31 -15.98
C THR A 45 11.22 -12.08 -15.03
N ASP A 46 11.78 -12.65 -13.97
CA ASP A 46 11.04 -13.51 -13.05
C ASP A 46 10.26 -12.69 -12.00
N PRO A 47 9.01 -13.08 -11.72
CA PRO A 47 8.23 -12.42 -10.65
C PRO A 47 8.96 -12.50 -9.31
N ALA A 48 8.89 -11.40 -8.56
CA ALA A 48 9.47 -11.31 -7.24
C ALA A 48 8.79 -12.25 -6.24
N PRO A 49 9.52 -12.93 -5.34
CA PRO A 49 8.92 -13.69 -4.27
C PRO A 49 8.18 -12.75 -3.30
N ALA A 50 7.01 -13.19 -2.85
CA ALA A 50 6.28 -12.54 -1.77
C ALA A 50 6.95 -12.80 -0.41
N ALA A 51 6.73 -11.91 0.56
CA ALA A 51 7.08 -12.19 1.95
C ALA A 51 6.32 -13.44 2.47
N PRO A 52 6.90 -14.22 3.39
CA PRO A 52 6.22 -15.35 4.01
C PRO A 52 4.89 -14.92 4.61
N GLN A 53 3.80 -15.54 4.14
CA GLN A 53 2.43 -15.24 4.54
C GLN A 53 1.56 -16.48 4.44
N HIS A 54 0.46 -16.51 5.19
CA HIS A 54 -0.47 -17.64 5.11
C HIS A 54 -1.42 -17.46 3.92
N VAL A 55 -1.37 -18.38 2.97
CA VAL A 55 -2.30 -18.44 1.82
C VAL A 55 -3.35 -19.49 2.09
N ARG A 56 -4.63 -19.11 2.08
CA ARG A 56 -5.73 -20.08 2.16
C ARG A 56 -5.86 -20.80 0.82
N PRO A 57 -5.77 -22.14 0.79
CA PRO A 57 -6.05 -22.91 -0.43
C PRO A 57 -7.46 -22.63 -0.95
N GLY A 58 -7.63 -22.58 -2.29
CA GLY A 58 -8.95 -22.52 -2.93
C GLY A 58 -9.64 -21.16 -2.95
N LYS A 59 -8.96 -20.05 -2.59
CA LYS A 59 -9.53 -18.72 -2.77
C LYS A 59 -9.66 -18.42 -4.26
N LYS A 60 -10.91 -18.32 -4.77
CA LYS A 60 -11.20 -17.90 -6.16
C LYS A 60 -10.45 -16.59 -6.45
N GLY A 61 -9.71 -16.54 -7.56
CA GLY A 61 -8.96 -15.37 -8.01
C GLY A 61 -7.45 -15.41 -7.74
N MET A 62 -6.90 -16.44 -7.08
CA MET A 62 -5.47 -16.76 -7.12
C MET A 62 -5.27 -17.98 -8.04
N ARG A 63 -4.72 -17.77 -9.21
CA ARG A 63 -4.41 -18.88 -10.16
C ARG A 63 -3.29 -19.78 -9.64
N GLN A 64 -2.35 -19.22 -8.86
CA GLN A 64 -1.28 -19.96 -8.17
C GLN A 64 -0.92 -19.25 -6.86
N ALA A 65 -0.47 -20.01 -5.85
CA ALA A 65 0.13 -19.43 -4.66
C ALA A 65 1.44 -18.71 -5.08
N PRO A 66 1.69 -17.50 -4.59
CA PRO A 66 2.94 -16.81 -4.91
C PRO A 66 4.14 -17.60 -4.37
N LEU A 67 5.25 -17.59 -5.10
CA LEU A 67 6.52 -18.00 -4.54
C LEU A 67 6.78 -17.12 -3.31
N MET A 68 7.16 -17.71 -2.19
CA MET A 68 7.44 -16.98 -0.94
C MET A 68 8.88 -17.18 -0.50
N SER A 69 9.51 -16.11 -0.02
CA SER A 69 10.86 -16.14 0.51
C SER A 69 11.03 -15.06 1.58
N GLU A 70 11.95 -15.27 2.52
CA GLU A 70 12.42 -14.19 3.39
C GLU A 70 13.29 -13.18 2.64
N ASP A 71 13.90 -13.57 1.50
CA ASP A 71 14.54 -12.67 0.55
C ASP A 71 13.47 -12.00 -0.33
N CYS A 72 12.54 -11.29 0.31
CA CYS A 72 11.41 -10.63 -0.30
C CYS A 72 11.63 -9.11 -0.52
N GLN A 73 12.80 -8.57 -0.19
CA GLN A 73 13.13 -7.17 -0.38
C GLN A 73 13.44 -6.90 -1.85
N ASN A 74 12.39 -6.90 -2.67
CA ASN A 74 12.49 -6.71 -4.11
C ASN A 74 11.41 -5.75 -4.63
N LEU A 75 11.64 -5.24 -5.82
CA LEU A 75 10.71 -4.37 -6.52
C LEU A 75 10.56 -4.80 -7.99
N THR A 76 9.46 -4.38 -8.58
CA THR A 76 9.20 -4.49 -10.01
C THR A 76 8.97 -3.09 -10.56
N ILE A 77 9.67 -2.75 -11.64
CA ILE A 77 9.52 -1.48 -12.36
C ILE A 77 8.72 -1.76 -13.63
N VAL A 78 7.73 -0.90 -13.90
CA VAL A 78 6.98 -0.92 -15.16
C VAL A 78 7.10 0.44 -15.82
N THR A 79 7.60 0.46 -17.06
CA THR A 79 7.80 1.69 -17.86
C THR A 79 7.02 1.62 -19.16
N PRO A 80 6.76 2.75 -19.85
CA PRO A 80 6.43 2.70 -21.25
C PRO A 80 7.52 1.95 -22.04
N ALA A 81 7.14 1.19 -23.07
CA ALA A 81 8.12 0.38 -23.84
C ALA A 81 9.04 1.23 -24.75
N ASP A 82 8.68 2.50 -24.96
CA ASP A 82 9.36 3.45 -25.85
C ASP A 82 10.02 4.60 -25.10
N VAL A 83 10.48 4.37 -23.86
CA VAL A 83 11.23 5.36 -23.08
C VAL A 83 12.47 5.78 -23.85
N ARG A 84 12.68 7.10 -24.00
CA ARG A 84 13.80 7.66 -24.75
C ARG A 84 14.98 7.93 -23.83
N THR A 85 16.18 7.86 -24.40
CA THR A 85 17.41 8.22 -23.66
C THR A 85 17.33 9.66 -23.14
N GLY A 86 17.58 9.84 -21.85
CA GLY A 86 17.50 11.15 -21.19
C GLY A 86 16.10 11.61 -20.82
N GLU A 87 15.07 10.83 -21.10
CA GLU A 87 13.70 11.13 -20.62
C GLU A 87 13.63 11.04 -19.09
N ARG A 88 12.81 11.92 -18.50
CA ARG A 88 12.59 12.02 -17.05
C ARG A 88 11.08 11.94 -16.76
N LEU A 89 10.56 10.74 -16.66
CA LEU A 89 9.16 10.46 -16.41
C LEU A 89 8.81 10.56 -14.92
N PRO A 90 7.59 10.98 -14.56
CA PRO A 90 7.10 10.88 -13.19
C PRO A 90 7.16 9.43 -12.71
N VAL A 91 7.50 9.22 -11.44
CA VAL A 91 7.61 7.90 -10.82
C VAL A 91 6.57 7.74 -9.74
N MET A 92 5.80 6.66 -9.76
CA MET A 92 4.86 6.30 -8.73
C MET A 92 5.32 5.01 -8.03
N VAL A 93 5.58 5.07 -6.72
CA VAL A 93 6.06 3.92 -5.93
C VAL A 93 4.91 3.37 -5.11
N TYR A 94 4.47 2.16 -5.46
CA TYR A 94 3.32 1.50 -4.86
C TYR A 94 3.69 0.61 -3.68
N PHE A 95 3.02 0.83 -2.55
CA PHE A 95 3.07 0.00 -1.36
C PHE A 95 1.73 -0.71 -1.18
N HIS A 96 1.76 -2.05 -1.21
CA HIS A 96 0.54 -2.85 -1.15
C HIS A 96 -0.11 -2.86 0.23
N GLY A 97 -1.44 -3.03 0.26
CA GLY A 97 -2.21 -3.27 1.48
C GLY A 97 -2.19 -4.73 1.92
N GLY A 98 -3.04 -5.05 2.90
CA GLY A 98 -3.21 -6.40 3.44
C GLY A 98 -2.97 -6.50 4.95
N SER A 99 -3.29 -5.45 5.70
CA SER A 99 -3.19 -5.39 7.17
C SER A 99 -1.79 -5.73 7.70
N TYR A 100 -0.74 -5.46 6.92
CA TYR A 100 0.66 -5.83 7.22
C TYR A 100 0.91 -7.34 7.37
N VAL A 101 0.00 -8.19 6.94
CA VAL A 101 0.07 -9.66 7.07
C VAL A 101 0.04 -10.36 5.73
N TYR A 102 -0.53 -9.72 4.71
CA TYR A 102 -0.72 -10.26 3.37
C TYR A 102 -0.28 -9.27 2.29
N GLY A 103 -0.07 -9.80 1.10
CA GLY A 103 0.20 -9.02 -0.09
C GLY A 103 1.62 -9.20 -0.63
N SER A 104 1.84 -8.58 -1.77
CA SER A 104 3.13 -8.54 -2.48
C SER A 104 3.05 -7.43 -3.51
N GLY A 105 4.15 -6.76 -3.80
CA GLY A 105 4.24 -5.81 -4.90
C GLY A 105 3.86 -6.44 -6.23
N ASP A 106 4.28 -7.68 -6.49
CA ASP A 106 3.95 -8.44 -7.71
C ASP A 106 2.63 -9.20 -7.64
N GLY A 107 1.76 -8.89 -6.66
CA GLY A 107 0.40 -9.44 -6.66
C GLY A 107 -0.30 -9.17 -7.99
N GLN A 108 -0.89 -10.21 -8.59
CA GLN A 108 -1.51 -10.14 -9.93
C GLN A 108 -2.57 -9.05 -10.09
N ARG A 109 -3.18 -8.59 -8.98
CA ARG A 109 -4.18 -7.51 -8.95
C ARG A 109 -3.59 -6.12 -9.14
N TYR A 110 -2.28 -5.96 -9.03
CA TYR A 110 -1.60 -4.67 -9.03
C TYR A 110 -0.79 -4.45 -10.31
N ASP A 111 -1.30 -4.92 -11.45
CA ASP A 111 -0.68 -4.65 -12.75
C ASP A 111 -0.96 -3.19 -13.17
N PRO A 112 0.05 -2.32 -13.26
CA PRO A 112 -0.13 -0.92 -13.56
C PRO A 112 -0.15 -0.62 -15.08
N TYR A 113 -0.35 -1.61 -15.94
CA TYR A 113 -0.22 -1.49 -17.39
C TYR A 113 -0.94 -0.25 -17.94
N LEU A 114 -2.23 -0.07 -17.62
CA LEU A 114 -3.01 1.06 -18.11
C LEU A 114 -2.51 2.39 -17.54
N LEU A 115 -2.18 2.47 -16.25
CA LEU A 115 -1.65 3.68 -15.64
C LEU A 115 -0.35 4.13 -16.31
N VAL A 116 0.54 3.19 -16.63
CA VAL A 116 1.81 3.44 -17.32
C VAL A 116 1.60 3.86 -18.78
N THR A 117 0.76 3.13 -19.52
CA THR A 117 0.61 3.33 -20.96
C THR A 117 -0.31 4.50 -21.32
N GLU A 118 -1.37 4.75 -20.57
CA GLU A 118 -2.27 5.90 -20.78
C GLU A 118 -1.60 7.23 -20.39
N HIS A 119 -0.73 7.23 -19.37
CA HIS A 119 -0.23 8.48 -18.79
C HIS A 119 1.27 8.69 -18.89
N ARG A 120 1.99 7.77 -19.55
CA ARG A 120 3.43 7.90 -19.77
C ARG A 120 4.19 8.26 -18.49
N LEU A 121 4.14 7.37 -17.51
CA LEU A 121 4.82 7.44 -16.23
C LEU A 121 5.42 6.07 -15.88
N ILE A 122 6.21 6.02 -14.83
CA ILE A 122 6.81 4.79 -14.31
C ILE A 122 6.11 4.38 -13.02
N VAL A 123 5.79 3.10 -12.89
CA VAL A 123 5.32 2.53 -11.62
C VAL A 123 6.34 1.55 -11.07
N VAL A 124 6.72 1.75 -9.82
CA VAL A 124 7.57 0.83 -9.04
C VAL A 124 6.70 0.16 -7.99
N LYS A 125 6.61 -1.17 -8.00
CA LYS A 125 5.85 -1.95 -7.03
C LYS A 125 6.81 -2.59 -6.03
N VAL A 126 6.62 -2.31 -4.74
CA VAL A 126 7.53 -2.74 -3.68
C VAL A 126 6.97 -3.92 -2.90
N THR A 127 7.80 -4.94 -2.69
CA THR A 127 7.55 -6.03 -1.74
C THR A 127 8.44 -5.82 -0.51
N HIS A 128 7.89 -5.98 0.67
CA HIS A 128 8.56 -5.80 1.96
C HIS A 128 8.14 -6.88 2.95
N ARG A 129 8.87 -7.06 4.04
CA ARG A 129 8.54 -8.02 5.09
C ARG A 129 7.19 -7.72 5.74
N LEU A 130 6.52 -8.78 6.23
CA LEU A 130 5.17 -8.76 6.79
C LEU A 130 5.10 -9.42 8.17
N GLY A 131 3.99 -9.21 8.87
CA GLY A 131 3.65 -9.87 10.11
C GLY A 131 4.74 -9.78 11.18
N TYR A 132 4.99 -10.87 11.87
CA TYR A 132 6.05 -10.94 12.89
C TYR A 132 7.46 -10.71 12.36
N LEU A 133 7.69 -10.95 11.06
CA LEU A 133 9.00 -10.77 10.44
C LEU A 133 9.27 -9.31 10.04
N GLY A 134 8.21 -8.49 9.88
CA GLY A 134 8.33 -7.12 9.39
C GLY A 134 7.79 -6.02 10.32
N PHE A 135 6.71 -6.31 11.05
CA PHE A 135 5.95 -5.30 11.79
C PHE A 135 5.71 -5.71 13.25
N MET A 136 6.69 -6.35 13.85
CA MET A 136 6.71 -6.69 15.26
C MET A 136 8.15 -6.63 15.75
N GLY A 137 8.36 -6.18 16.98
CA GLY A 137 9.69 -6.02 17.55
C GLY A 137 9.68 -4.99 18.67
N GLY A 138 10.84 -4.36 18.91
CA GLY A 138 10.98 -3.39 20.00
C GLY A 138 11.14 -4.04 21.40
N ALA A 139 11.24 -5.38 21.44
CA ALA A 139 11.46 -6.14 22.66
C ALA A 139 12.46 -7.27 22.41
N SER A 140 13.14 -7.72 23.47
CA SER A 140 14.07 -8.86 23.42
C SER A 140 15.20 -8.69 22.39
N GLY A 141 15.70 -7.45 22.19
CA GLY A 141 16.79 -7.16 21.28
C GLY A 141 16.42 -7.22 19.78
N ARG A 142 15.14 -7.47 19.44
CA ARG A 142 14.69 -7.44 18.04
C ARG A 142 14.30 -6.01 17.65
N PRO A 143 14.85 -5.45 16.55
CA PRO A 143 14.43 -4.15 16.05
C PRO A 143 12.94 -4.17 15.66
N ALA A 144 12.24 -3.07 15.91
CA ALA A 144 10.90 -2.84 15.36
C ALA A 144 10.98 -2.25 13.93
N ASN A 145 9.83 -2.10 13.30
CA ASN A 145 9.68 -1.37 12.04
C ASN A 145 10.49 -1.92 10.86
N LEU A 146 10.81 -3.21 10.86
CA LEU A 146 11.66 -3.79 9.80
C LEU A 146 11.02 -3.68 8.41
N GLY A 147 9.68 -3.82 8.29
CA GLY A 147 8.98 -3.61 7.03
C GLY A 147 8.93 -2.14 6.60
N LEU A 148 8.90 -1.19 7.55
CA LEU A 148 9.04 0.24 7.27
C LEU A 148 10.46 0.58 6.81
N LEU A 149 11.47 -0.04 7.41
CA LEU A 149 12.86 0.11 7.01
C LEU A 149 13.11 -0.49 5.62
N ASP A 150 12.46 -1.61 5.29
CA ASP A 150 12.46 -2.18 3.94
C ASP A 150 11.88 -1.17 2.93
N ALA A 151 10.69 -0.62 3.22
CA ALA A 151 10.02 0.36 2.36
C ALA A 151 10.87 1.63 2.14
N ARG A 152 11.48 2.15 3.21
CA ARG A 152 12.43 3.28 3.12
C ARG A 152 13.64 2.92 2.26
N GLN A 153 14.19 1.72 2.41
CA GLN A 153 15.32 1.26 1.61
C GLN A 153 14.96 1.10 0.12
N ALA A 154 13.72 0.67 -0.19
CA ALA A 154 13.22 0.66 -1.56
C ALA A 154 13.16 2.06 -2.18
N LEU A 155 12.72 3.07 -1.41
CA LEU A 155 12.74 4.47 -1.87
C LEU A 155 14.16 5.00 -2.09
N ARG A 156 15.13 4.64 -1.23
CA ARG A 156 16.54 4.96 -1.44
C ARG A 156 17.09 4.32 -2.73
N TRP A 157 16.68 3.08 -2.99
CA TRP A 157 17.04 2.41 -4.23
C TRP A 157 16.44 3.13 -5.44
N VAL A 158 15.16 3.51 -5.39
CA VAL A 158 14.50 4.31 -6.44
C VAL A 158 15.23 5.62 -6.66
N ARG A 159 15.52 6.38 -5.60
CA ARG A 159 16.27 7.64 -5.67
C ARG A 159 17.58 7.50 -6.41
N ARG A 160 18.31 6.41 -6.18
CA ARG A 160 19.63 6.15 -6.76
C ARG A 160 19.58 5.66 -8.19
N HIS A 161 18.59 4.84 -8.57
CA HIS A 161 18.67 4.05 -9.79
C HIS A 161 17.58 4.36 -10.83
N ILE A 162 16.48 5.02 -10.46
CA ILE A 162 15.31 5.13 -11.35
C ILE A 162 15.58 5.96 -12.61
N ALA A 163 16.55 6.86 -12.58
CA ALA A 163 16.98 7.63 -13.75
C ALA A 163 17.49 6.73 -14.88
N GLY A 164 18.12 5.58 -14.55
CA GLY A 164 18.54 4.57 -15.53
C GLY A 164 17.35 3.96 -16.28
N PHE A 165 16.16 3.95 -15.71
CA PHE A 165 14.91 3.45 -16.30
C PHE A 165 14.08 4.57 -16.96
N GLY A 166 14.61 5.78 -17.06
CA GLY A 166 13.93 6.95 -17.62
C GLY A 166 13.03 7.70 -16.62
N GLY A 167 13.14 7.39 -15.32
CA GLY A 167 12.38 8.06 -14.27
C GLY A 167 13.08 9.31 -13.72
N ASP A 168 12.28 10.23 -13.20
CA ASP A 168 12.75 11.41 -12.53
C ASP A 168 12.83 11.19 -11.01
N PRO A 169 14.03 11.07 -10.41
CA PRO A 169 14.16 10.90 -8.97
C PRO A 169 13.68 12.10 -8.14
N ASP A 170 13.52 13.28 -8.76
CA ASP A 170 12.99 14.48 -8.11
C ASP A 170 11.46 14.63 -8.30
N ARG A 171 10.81 13.62 -8.90
CA ARG A 171 9.37 13.58 -9.16
C ARG A 171 8.79 12.22 -8.80
N VAL A 172 8.92 11.88 -7.53
CA VAL A 172 8.49 10.59 -6.97
C VAL A 172 7.24 10.78 -6.11
N THR A 173 6.20 10.01 -6.43
CA THR A 173 4.96 9.90 -5.65
C THR A 173 4.92 8.55 -4.95
N ALA A 174 5.00 8.53 -3.62
CA ALA A 174 4.70 7.32 -2.85
C ALA A 174 3.18 7.14 -2.74
N PHE A 175 2.66 5.96 -3.08
CA PHE A 175 1.23 5.70 -2.95
C PHE A 175 0.93 4.30 -2.44
N GLY A 176 -0.21 4.15 -1.77
CA GLY A 176 -0.61 2.87 -1.22
C GLY A 176 -2.05 2.87 -0.72
N GLN A 177 -2.61 1.68 -0.59
CA GLN A 177 -3.98 1.47 -0.16
C GLN A 177 -4.02 0.68 1.16
N SER A 178 -4.94 1.02 2.07
CA SER A 178 -5.10 0.33 3.35
C SER A 178 -3.81 0.41 4.20
N ALA A 179 -3.27 -0.71 4.65
CA ALA A 179 -1.98 -0.77 5.35
C ALA A 179 -0.83 -0.16 4.51
N GLY A 180 -0.89 -0.24 3.16
CA GLY A 180 0.07 0.44 2.29
C GLY A 180 -0.05 1.96 2.34
N GLY A 181 -1.26 2.49 2.42
CA GLY A 181 -1.50 3.92 2.64
C GLY A 181 -1.03 4.39 4.03
N ASP A 182 -1.27 3.59 5.07
CA ASP A 182 -0.73 3.85 6.41
C ASP A 182 0.81 3.84 6.40
N LEU A 183 1.42 2.88 5.68
CA LEU A 183 2.88 2.83 5.50
C LEU A 183 3.43 4.09 4.82
N VAL A 184 2.76 4.59 3.77
CA VAL A 184 3.14 5.86 3.11
C VAL A 184 3.08 7.02 4.09
N ALA A 185 2.01 7.12 4.88
CA ALA A 185 1.91 8.16 5.91
C ALA A 185 3.07 8.09 6.92
N ARG A 186 3.45 6.88 7.39
CA ARG A 186 4.58 6.71 8.33
C ARG A 186 5.93 7.04 7.67
N LEU A 187 6.10 6.74 6.39
CA LEU A 187 7.30 7.11 5.64
C LEU A 187 7.52 8.63 5.60
N MET A 188 6.45 9.45 5.54
CA MET A 188 6.59 10.92 5.53
C MET A 188 7.36 11.46 6.74
N ILE A 189 7.18 10.83 7.91
CA ILE A 189 7.82 11.25 9.18
C ILE A 189 8.96 10.32 9.62
N ALA A 190 9.34 9.38 8.78
CA ALA A 190 10.44 8.47 9.08
C ALA A 190 11.80 9.21 8.89
N ASP A 191 12.69 9.04 9.85
CA ASP A 191 14.02 9.62 9.83
C ASP A 191 14.76 9.40 8.51
N GLY A 192 15.39 10.44 7.97
CA GLY A 192 16.14 10.43 6.73
C GLY A 192 15.30 10.56 5.45
N VAL A 193 13.97 10.54 5.50
CA VAL A 193 13.13 10.57 4.27
C VAL A 193 13.12 11.96 3.62
N VAL A 194 12.96 13.01 4.41
CA VAL A 194 12.99 14.40 3.92
C VAL A 194 14.41 14.81 3.55
N GLU A 195 15.38 14.51 4.42
CA GLU A 195 16.80 14.88 4.25
C GLU A 195 17.39 14.24 2.99
N GLU A 196 16.99 13.02 2.65
CA GLU A 196 17.44 12.30 1.46
C GLU A 196 16.54 12.57 0.23
N ASN A 197 15.48 13.39 0.39
CA ASN A 197 14.51 13.73 -0.66
C ASN A 197 13.97 12.48 -1.39
N LEU A 198 13.48 11.48 -0.61
CA LEU A 198 13.13 10.17 -1.16
C LEU A 198 11.85 10.17 -1.99
N PHE A 199 10.90 11.06 -1.68
CA PHE A 199 9.71 11.33 -2.49
C PHE A 199 9.13 12.70 -2.15
N GLN A 200 8.34 13.28 -3.05
CA GLN A 200 7.81 14.64 -2.93
C GLN A 200 6.29 14.70 -2.83
N GLN A 201 5.63 13.61 -3.21
CA GLN A 201 4.17 13.51 -3.23
C GLN A 201 3.70 12.22 -2.58
N ALA A 202 2.57 12.28 -1.89
CA ALA A 202 1.95 11.11 -1.24
C ALA A 202 0.49 10.96 -1.65
N ILE A 203 0.08 9.75 -2.06
CA ILE A 203 -1.33 9.39 -2.22
C ILE A 203 -1.67 8.30 -1.20
N ILE A 204 -2.49 8.65 -0.23
CA ILE A 204 -2.84 7.82 0.93
C ILE A 204 -4.29 7.35 0.78
N GLN A 205 -4.47 6.11 0.27
CA GLN A 205 -5.78 5.59 -0.07
C GLN A 205 -6.33 4.70 1.05
N SER A 206 -7.49 5.03 1.58
CA SER A 206 -8.23 4.17 2.53
C SER A 206 -7.37 3.68 3.71
N ALA A 207 -6.50 4.55 4.22
CA ALA A 207 -5.57 4.21 5.29
C ALA A 207 -6.26 4.33 6.66
N PRO A 208 -6.18 3.29 7.52
CA PRO A 208 -6.74 3.34 8.86
C PRO A 208 -5.78 4.03 9.83
N LEU A 209 -5.50 5.32 9.60
CA LEU A 209 -4.41 6.10 10.20
C LEU A 209 -4.37 6.09 11.74
N TYR A 210 -5.51 5.89 12.41
CA TYR A 210 -5.57 5.88 13.88
C TYR A 210 -5.39 4.50 14.50
N LEU A 211 -5.41 3.42 13.72
CA LEU A 211 -5.30 2.07 14.29
C LEU A 211 -3.91 1.73 14.83
N ILE A 212 -2.92 2.54 14.52
CA ILE A 212 -1.55 2.34 15.02
C ILE A 212 -1.35 2.86 16.45
N HIS A 213 -2.19 3.80 16.93
CA HIS A 213 -2.02 4.43 18.24
C HIS A 213 -2.38 3.50 19.40
N GLY A 214 -1.64 3.62 20.50
CA GLY A 214 -1.87 2.87 21.73
C GLY A 214 -1.74 1.36 21.58
N LYS A 215 -0.89 0.87 20.67
CA LYS A 215 -0.71 -0.57 20.39
C LYS A 215 0.22 -1.30 21.35
N ASP A 216 0.94 -0.65 22.24
CA ASP A 216 1.97 -1.26 23.07
C ASP A 216 1.48 -2.47 23.85
N ALA A 217 0.29 -2.37 24.49
CA ALA A 217 -0.28 -3.47 25.25
C ALA A 217 -0.61 -4.67 24.35
N MET A 218 -1.13 -4.43 23.14
CA MET A 218 -1.41 -5.47 22.17
C MET A 218 -0.12 -6.07 21.62
N THR A 219 0.89 -5.27 21.34
CA THR A 219 2.22 -5.71 20.89
C THR A 219 2.86 -6.64 21.92
N ARG A 220 2.89 -6.24 23.19
CA ARG A 220 3.40 -7.11 24.28
C ARG A 220 2.64 -8.42 24.36
N HIS A 221 1.32 -8.38 24.26
CA HIS A 221 0.51 -9.60 24.27
C HIS A 221 0.84 -10.52 23.08
N LEU A 222 0.95 -9.97 21.86
CA LEU A 222 1.31 -10.76 20.68
C LEU A 222 2.72 -11.37 20.77
N LEU A 223 3.68 -10.65 21.34
CA LEU A 223 5.02 -11.17 21.62
C LEU A 223 4.98 -12.32 22.64
N THR A 224 4.13 -12.23 23.68
CA THR A 224 3.92 -13.32 24.63
C THR A 224 3.35 -14.56 23.94
N LEU A 225 2.38 -14.42 23.03
CA LEU A 225 1.80 -15.55 22.27
C LEU A 225 2.82 -16.28 21.38
N THR A 226 3.93 -15.63 21.03
CA THR A 226 4.98 -16.21 20.19
C THR A 226 6.27 -16.53 20.95
N SER A 227 6.30 -16.36 22.27
CA SER A 227 7.51 -16.56 23.10
C SER A 227 8.10 -17.96 23.01
N GLN A 228 7.28 -18.97 22.70
CA GLN A 228 7.68 -20.36 22.55
C GLN A 228 8.09 -20.73 21.11
N ILE A 229 7.96 -19.82 20.15
CA ILE A 229 8.40 -20.06 18.78
C ILE A 229 9.91 -19.80 18.70
N PRO A 230 10.74 -20.81 18.37
CA PRO A 230 12.16 -20.59 18.16
C PRO A 230 12.42 -19.52 17.10
N LEU A 231 13.44 -18.68 17.30
CA LEU A 231 13.75 -17.58 16.36
C LEU A 231 14.15 -18.10 14.99
N ASP A 232 14.72 -19.30 14.91
CA ASP A 232 15.12 -20.01 13.70
C ASP A 232 14.01 -20.91 13.12
N ALA A 233 12.83 -20.97 13.76
CA ALA A 233 11.69 -21.75 13.26
C ALA A 233 11.41 -21.43 11.78
N PRO A 234 10.92 -22.38 10.97
CA PRO A 234 10.59 -22.13 9.56
C PRO A 234 9.70 -20.91 9.37
N ALA A 235 9.92 -20.15 8.28
CA ALA A 235 9.19 -18.91 7.98
C ALA A 235 7.67 -19.11 7.95
N GLU A 236 7.20 -20.29 7.54
CA GLU A 236 5.78 -20.67 7.50
C GLU A 236 5.16 -20.75 8.91
N VAL A 237 5.95 -21.05 9.93
CA VAL A 237 5.49 -21.03 11.33
C VAL A 237 5.16 -19.61 11.75
N TRP A 238 6.04 -18.65 11.43
CA TRP A 238 5.85 -17.23 11.68
C TRP A 238 4.69 -16.65 10.84
N ALA A 239 4.57 -17.07 9.59
CA ALA A 239 3.49 -16.69 8.71
C ALA A 239 2.12 -17.18 9.23
N ARG A 240 2.03 -18.44 9.68
CA ARG A 240 0.82 -18.98 10.30
C ARG A 240 0.50 -18.31 11.63
N ALA A 241 1.49 -17.97 12.45
CA ALA A 241 1.29 -17.22 13.68
C ALA A 241 0.74 -15.82 13.37
N SER A 242 1.30 -15.11 12.38
CA SER A 242 0.80 -13.83 11.95
C SER A 242 -0.67 -13.88 11.52
N HIS A 243 -1.05 -14.86 10.71
CA HIS A 243 -2.44 -15.06 10.30
C HIS A 243 -3.37 -15.38 11.48
N ARG A 244 -2.95 -16.30 12.37
CA ARG A 244 -3.74 -16.74 13.54
C ARG A 244 -4.03 -15.60 14.50
N HIS A 245 -3.11 -14.64 14.60
CA HIS A 245 -3.23 -13.55 15.57
C HIS A 245 -3.93 -12.31 15.00
N VAL A 246 -4.27 -12.29 13.71
CA VAL A 246 -5.33 -11.38 13.21
C VAL A 246 -6.63 -11.76 13.92
N MET A 247 -7.33 -10.76 14.45
CA MET A 247 -8.50 -10.95 15.33
C MET A 247 -8.21 -11.58 16.69
N ALA A 248 -6.95 -11.60 17.12
CA ALA A 248 -6.63 -12.04 18.47
C ALA A 248 -7.20 -11.06 19.53
N ASN A 249 -8.00 -11.60 20.44
CA ASN A 249 -8.56 -10.88 21.59
C ASN A 249 -9.30 -9.55 21.24
N PRO A 250 -10.31 -9.57 20.33
CA PRO A 250 -11.06 -8.35 19.96
C PRO A 250 -11.80 -7.75 21.16
N PHE A 251 -12.21 -8.56 22.14
CA PHE A 251 -12.85 -8.08 23.37
C PHE A 251 -11.89 -7.29 24.27
N ARG A 252 -10.59 -7.58 24.23
CA ARG A 252 -9.58 -6.89 25.04
C ARG A 252 -9.06 -5.62 24.38
N PHE A 253 -8.87 -5.62 23.09
CA PHE A 253 -8.19 -4.55 22.35
C PHE A 253 -9.09 -3.74 21.43
N GLY A 254 -10.36 -4.09 21.31
CA GLY A 254 -11.29 -3.53 20.34
C GLY A 254 -11.25 -4.26 18.99
N LEU A 255 -12.39 -4.31 18.32
CA LEU A 255 -12.57 -5.02 17.05
C LEU A 255 -11.69 -4.43 15.93
N ASP A 256 -11.65 -3.11 15.85
CA ASP A 256 -10.89 -2.34 14.87
C ASP A 256 -9.37 -2.60 14.97
N ARG A 257 -8.79 -2.50 16.16
CA ARG A 257 -7.37 -2.81 16.38
C ARG A 257 -7.04 -4.28 16.15
N ALA A 258 -7.93 -5.20 16.54
CA ALA A 258 -7.76 -6.63 16.31
C ALA A 258 -7.75 -7.01 14.82
N MET A 259 -8.41 -6.23 13.95
CA MET A 259 -8.38 -6.43 12.49
C MET A 259 -7.03 -6.06 11.86
N MET A 260 -6.25 -5.17 12.49
CA MET A 260 -4.91 -4.77 12.04
C MET A 260 -3.93 -4.77 13.23
N PRO A 261 -3.59 -5.94 13.77
CA PRO A 261 -2.76 -6.04 14.98
C PRO A 261 -1.29 -5.70 14.72
N PHE A 262 -0.83 -5.86 13.49
CA PHE A 262 0.52 -5.48 13.04
C PHE A 262 0.52 -4.04 12.50
N GLY A 263 1.70 -3.44 12.46
CA GLY A 263 1.89 -2.10 11.94
C GLY A 263 3.21 -1.49 12.40
N CYS A 264 3.44 -0.24 12.04
CA CYS A 264 4.61 0.50 12.52
C CYS A 264 4.49 0.81 14.02
N HIS A 265 5.63 0.98 14.68
CA HIS A 265 5.72 1.23 16.12
C HIS A 265 6.36 2.59 16.36
N TYR A 266 5.63 3.50 16.98
CA TYR A 266 6.17 4.77 17.47
C TYR A 266 7.18 4.53 18.59
N GLY A 267 8.10 5.48 18.79
CA GLY A 267 9.18 5.38 19.78
C GLY A 267 10.28 4.38 19.42
N HIS A 268 10.22 3.81 18.20
CA HIS A 268 11.24 2.93 17.64
C HIS A 268 11.69 3.43 16.28
N TYR A 269 12.99 3.46 16.06
CA TYR A 269 13.58 3.89 14.80
C TYR A 269 12.91 3.21 13.59
N PRO A 270 12.55 3.94 12.53
CA PRO A 270 12.85 5.35 12.25
C PRO A 270 11.71 6.33 12.65
N LEU A 271 10.77 5.94 13.50
CA LEU A 271 9.65 6.79 13.89
C LEU A 271 9.91 7.51 15.23
N PRO A 272 9.40 8.76 15.38
CA PRO A 272 9.42 9.47 16.65
C PRO A 272 8.58 8.76 17.72
N ALA A 273 8.62 9.24 18.96
CA ALA A 273 7.67 8.81 19.99
C ALA A 273 6.23 9.25 19.62
N GLU A 274 5.21 8.50 20.07
CA GLU A 274 3.80 8.73 19.69
C GLU A 274 3.33 10.14 20.07
N GLU A 275 3.76 10.67 21.21
CA GLU A 275 3.47 12.04 21.67
C GLU A 275 4.07 13.14 20.77
N HIS A 276 5.07 12.81 19.98
CA HIS A 276 5.71 13.74 19.03
C HIS A 276 5.16 13.62 17.60
N GLU A 277 4.17 12.74 17.35
CA GLU A 277 3.64 12.49 16.01
C GLU A 277 3.12 13.76 15.35
N ASP A 278 2.29 14.56 16.05
CA ASP A 278 1.71 15.78 15.48
C ASP A 278 2.80 16.79 15.07
N ALA A 279 3.79 16.99 15.94
CA ALA A 279 4.92 17.87 15.66
C ALA A 279 5.74 17.38 14.46
N ALA A 280 5.97 16.06 14.36
CA ALA A 280 6.69 15.47 13.24
C ALA A 280 5.96 15.69 11.90
N TYR A 281 4.64 15.43 11.84
CA TYR A 281 3.87 15.71 10.63
C TYR A 281 3.82 17.18 10.25
N ARG A 282 3.72 18.09 11.23
CA ARG A 282 3.76 19.53 10.97
C ARG A 282 5.12 19.97 10.42
N ALA A 283 6.20 19.43 10.94
CA ALA A 283 7.55 19.76 10.50
C ALA A 283 7.80 19.36 9.04
N VAL A 284 7.27 18.22 8.61
CA VAL A 284 7.47 17.72 7.23
C VAL A 284 6.43 18.22 6.23
N ALA A 285 5.35 18.86 6.67
CA ALA A 285 4.26 19.28 5.79
C ALA A 285 4.69 20.12 4.58
N PRO A 286 5.60 21.10 4.70
CA PRO A 286 6.05 21.89 3.55
C PRO A 286 6.79 21.09 2.47
N HIS A 287 7.28 19.89 2.80
CA HIS A 287 8.07 19.05 1.88
C HIS A 287 7.21 18.13 1.01
N PHE A 288 5.92 17.95 1.36
CA PHE A 288 5.07 17.00 0.65
C PHE A 288 3.79 17.64 0.14
N LYS A 289 3.40 17.23 -1.08
CA LYS A 289 2.02 17.40 -1.55
C LYS A 289 1.25 16.11 -1.27
N VAL A 290 0.02 16.21 -0.78
CA VAL A 290 -0.73 15.05 -0.27
C VAL A 290 -2.11 14.95 -0.90
N LEU A 291 -2.46 13.76 -1.37
CA LEU A 291 -3.81 13.35 -1.71
C LEU A 291 -4.21 12.21 -0.76
N VAL A 292 -5.16 12.44 0.14
CA VAL A 292 -5.56 11.48 1.15
C VAL A 292 -7.07 11.28 1.16
N GLY A 293 -7.54 10.03 1.23
CA GLY A 293 -8.99 9.84 1.22
C GLY A 293 -9.44 8.41 1.40
N SER A 294 -10.75 8.21 1.22
CA SER A 294 -11.42 6.95 1.47
C SER A 294 -12.60 6.72 0.53
N LEU A 295 -13.08 5.49 0.53
CA LEU A 295 -14.34 5.10 -0.09
C LEU A 295 -15.53 5.39 0.86
N GLU A 296 -16.74 5.41 0.32
CA GLU A 296 -17.93 5.78 1.10
C GLU A 296 -18.33 4.72 2.14
N ARG A 297 -18.12 3.44 1.83
CA ARG A 297 -18.60 2.29 2.62
C ARG A 297 -17.49 1.29 2.95
N GLU A 298 -16.29 1.76 3.25
CA GLU A 298 -15.08 0.97 3.52
C GLU A 298 -15.36 -0.30 4.33
N SER A 299 -16.05 -0.16 5.47
CA SER A 299 -16.34 -1.24 6.41
C SER A 299 -17.29 -2.30 5.87
N GLY A 300 -17.99 -2.03 4.76
CA GLY A 300 -18.82 -3.02 4.06
C GLY A 300 -18.03 -4.20 3.52
N TYR A 301 -16.74 -4.03 3.25
CA TYR A 301 -15.85 -5.12 2.83
C TYR A 301 -15.68 -6.21 3.92
N PHE A 302 -15.65 -5.80 5.17
CA PHE A 302 -15.43 -6.65 6.33
C PHE A 302 -16.75 -7.16 6.94
N THR A 303 -17.87 -6.63 6.48
CA THR A 303 -19.21 -6.98 6.97
C THR A 303 -19.80 -8.07 6.08
N PRO A 304 -20.18 -9.23 6.62
CA PRO A 304 -20.88 -10.25 5.83
C PRO A 304 -22.15 -9.69 5.20
N PRO A 305 -22.43 -9.95 3.92
CA PRO A 305 -23.68 -9.56 3.31
C PRO A 305 -24.84 -10.25 4.03
N LEU A 306 -25.92 -9.51 4.26
CA LEU A 306 -27.14 -10.10 4.82
C LEU A 306 -27.74 -11.07 3.80
N THR A 307 -27.87 -12.33 4.21
CA THR A 307 -28.48 -13.40 3.41
C THR A 307 -29.88 -13.72 3.95
N GLY A 308 -30.79 -14.18 3.09
CA GLY A 308 -32.15 -14.53 3.45
C GLY A 308 -33.15 -13.35 3.51
N ARG A 309 -34.32 -13.58 4.11
CA ARG A 309 -35.38 -12.58 4.25
C ARG A 309 -35.05 -11.62 5.40
N VAL A 310 -34.32 -10.56 5.10
CA VAL A 310 -33.97 -9.52 6.07
C VAL A 310 -34.88 -8.32 5.86
N GLY A 311 -35.49 -7.82 6.94
CA GLY A 311 -36.39 -6.68 6.91
C GLY A 311 -35.67 -5.37 6.52
N ARG A 312 -36.46 -4.40 5.97
CA ARG A 312 -35.91 -3.08 5.57
C ARG A 312 -35.22 -2.36 6.73
N ALA A 313 -35.78 -2.43 7.94
CA ALA A 313 -35.23 -1.78 9.13
C ALA A 313 -33.85 -2.35 9.51
N GLN A 314 -33.66 -3.68 9.43
CA GLN A 314 -32.39 -4.32 9.72
C GLN A 314 -31.33 -3.96 8.67
N ARG A 315 -31.70 -3.88 7.40
CA ARG A 315 -30.80 -3.41 6.31
C ARG A 315 -30.38 -1.95 6.54
N ALA A 316 -31.33 -1.08 6.89
CA ALA A 316 -31.04 0.32 7.16
C ALA A 316 -30.13 0.50 8.38
N LEU A 317 -30.34 -0.29 9.43
CA LEU A 317 -29.48 -0.27 10.62
C LEU A 317 -28.04 -0.72 10.29
N LEU A 318 -27.90 -1.83 9.56
CA LEU A 318 -26.58 -2.30 9.13
C LEU A 318 -25.87 -1.26 8.25
N GLU A 319 -26.58 -0.66 7.30
CA GLU A 319 -26.02 0.37 6.44
C GLU A 319 -25.56 1.59 7.24
N LYS A 320 -26.34 2.04 8.22
CA LYS A 320 -25.95 3.09 9.14
C LYS A 320 -24.67 2.74 9.91
N GLN A 321 -24.54 1.50 10.38
CA GLN A 321 -23.33 1.02 11.06
C GLN A 321 -22.12 1.00 10.12
N ILE A 322 -22.27 0.46 8.90
CA ILE A 322 -21.20 0.44 7.89
C ILE A 322 -20.69 1.87 7.62
N ARG A 323 -21.62 2.82 7.37
CA ARG A 323 -21.24 4.21 7.11
C ARG A 323 -20.58 4.89 8.33
N SER A 324 -21.10 4.65 9.53
CA SER A 324 -20.51 5.19 10.76
C SER A 324 -19.10 4.68 11.02
N PHE A 325 -18.86 3.37 10.84
CA PHE A 325 -17.53 2.79 10.96
C PHE A 325 -16.59 3.30 9.87
N SER A 326 -17.06 3.40 8.64
CA SER A 326 -16.27 3.91 7.51
C SER A 326 -15.87 5.37 7.74
N GLN A 327 -16.79 6.18 8.25
CA GLN A 327 -16.53 7.57 8.61
C GLN A 327 -15.43 7.66 9.68
N ARG A 328 -15.60 6.96 10.79
CA ARG A 328 -14.70 7.02 11.95
C ARG A 328 -13.30 6.48 11.66
N LEU A 329 -13.20 5.35 10.94
CA LEU A 329 -11.91 4.67 10.74
C LEU A 329 -11.11 5.20 9.56
N TYR A 330 -11.75 5.78 8.55
CA TYR A 330 -11.10 6.17 7.31
C TYR A 330 -11.30 7.63 6.94
N ALA A 331 -12.56 8.12 6.88
CA ALA A 331 -12.83 9.45 6.34
C ALA A 331 -12.44 10.57 7.31
N ASP A 332 -12.83 10.48 8.60
CA ASP A 332 -12.44 11.48 9.59
C ASP A 332 -10.92 11.55 9.77
N PRO A 333 -10.18 10.41 9.89
CA PRO A 333 -8.74 10.43 9.92
C PRO A 333 -8.10 11.08 8.69
N ALA A 334 -8.60 10.79 7.49
CA ALA A 334 -8.10 11.39 6.26
C ALA A 334 -8.31 12.92 6.25
N ARG A 335 -9.51 13.39 6.65
CA ARG A 335 -9.81 14.83 6.75
C ARG A 335 -8.93 15.53 7.78
N VAL A 336 -8.76 14.93 8.97
CA VAL A 336 -7.89 15.50 10.02
C VAL A 336 -6.43 15.52 9.57
N PHE A 337 -5.97 14.49 8.88
CA PHE A 337 -4.62 14.44 8.32
C PHE A 337 -4.38 15.58 7.32
N ALA A 338 -5.30 15.76 6.36
CA ALA A 338 -5.20 16.84 5.38
C ALA A 338 -5.24 18.23 6.02
N GLN A 339 -6.15 18.45 6.97
CA GLN A 339 -6.26 19.72 7.67
C GLN A 339 -4.98 20.05 8.45
N ARG A 340 -4.45 19.08 9.23
CA ARG A 340 -3.17 19.24 9.94
C ARG A 340 -2.03 19.62 9.01
N HIS A 341 -1.98 18.97 7.84
CA HIS A 341 -0.95 19.22 6.83
C HIS A 341 -1.07 20.63 6.25
N GLN A 342 -2.30 21.08 5.93
CA GLN A 342 -2.58 22.44 5.45
C GLN A 342 -2.26 23.51 6.50
N ASP A 343 -2.67 23.29 7.76
CA ASP A 343 -2.40 24.20 8.88
C ASP A 343 -0.90 24.40 9.16
N ALA A 344 -0.09 23.44 8.71
CA ALA A 344 1.37 23.50 8.80
C ALA A 344 2.05 24.03 7.51
N GLY A 345 1.28 24.59 6.57
CA GLY A 345 1.79 25.19 5.33
C GLY A 345 2.03 24.20 4.19
N GLY A 346 1.64 22.94 4.34
CA GLY A 346 1.69 21.93 3.27
C GLY A 346 0.48 21.99 2.34
N GLN A 347 0.59 21.34 1.19
CA GLN A 347 -0.53 21.19 0.24
C GLN A 347 -1.18 19.81 0.42
N ALA A 348 -2.46 19.77 0.77
CA ALA A 348 -3.22 18.53 0.90
C ALA A 348 -4.63 18.67 0.35
N LEU A 349 -5.16 17.56 -0.20
CA LEU A 349 -6.56 17.40 -0.54
C LEU A 349 -7.10 16.14 0.13
N ALA A 350 -8.18 16.27 0.89
CA ALA A 350 -8.94 15.13 1.37
C ALA A 350 -10.06 14.80 0.39
N TYR A 351 -10.19 13.52 0.01
CA TYR A 351 -11.20 13.07 -0.95
C TYR A 351 -12.06 11.92 -0.43
N ARG A 352 -13.27 11.82 -0.99
CA ARG A 352 -14.14 10.67 -0.89
C ARG A 352 -14.49 10.14 -2.29
N LEU A 353 -14.41 8.83 -2.45
CA LEU A 353 -14.60 8.17 -3.74
C LEU A 353 -15.80 7.20 -3.66
N ALA A 354 -16.69 7.29 -4.64
CA ALA A 354 -17.78 6.33 -4.86
C ALA A 354 -17.45 5.44 -6.07
N THR A 355 -17.57 4.11 -5.93
CA THR A 355 -17.17 3.15 -6.98
C THR A 355 -18.05 1.91 -6.96
N GLY A 356 -17.94 1.05 -7.97
CA GLY A 356 -18.67 -0.21 -8.05
C GLY A 356 -20.11 -0.09 -8.55
N ALA A 357 -20.88 -1.17 -8.41
CA ALA A 357 -22.28 -1.22 -8.84
C ALA A 357 -23.15 -0.39 -7.90
N VAL A 358 -23.83 0.62 -8.45
CA VAL A 358 -24.75 1.47 -7.69
C VAL A 358 -25.87 0.64 -7.07
N GLY A 359 -26.07 0.78 -5.75
CA GLY A 359 -27.05 -0.01 -4.99
C GLY A 359 -26.63 -1.47 -4.74
N GLY A 360 -25.47 -1.88 -5.21
CA GLY A 360 -24.92 -3.21 -4.96
C GLY A 360 -24.36 -3.39 -3.55
N PRO A 361 -24.25 -4.66 -3.08
CA PRO A 361 -23.77 -4.94 -1.72
C PRO A 361 -22.31 -4.52 -1.50
N PHE A 362 -21.53 -4.42 -2.57
CA PHE A 362 -20.11 -4.03 -2.56
C PHE A 362 -19.86 -2.65 -3.17
N GLU A 363 -20.90 -1.81 -3.31
CA GLU A 363 -20.71 -0.43 -3.74
C GLU A 363 -19.81 0.31 -2.74
N SER A 364 -18.74 0.93 -3.25
CA SER A 364 -17.80 1.79 -2.51
C SER A 364 -17.20 1.15 -1.25
N VAL A 365 -17.02 -0.18 -1.25
CA VAL A 365 -16.37 -0.87 -0.14
C VAL A 365 -14.84 -0.91 -0.32
N HIS A 366 -14.13 -1.16 0.76
CA HIS A 366 -12.67 -1.23 0.80
C HIS A 366 -12.07 -2.04 -0.36
N CYS A 367 -11.02 -1.54 -0.99
CA CYS A 367 -10.32 -2.10 -2.14
C CYS A 367 -11.03 -2.00 -3.51
N THR A 368 -12.24 -1.43 -3.62
CA THR A 368 -12.90 -1.32 -4.94
C THR A 368 -12.21 -0.30 -5.87
N ASP A 369 -11.51 0.68 -5.32
CA ASP A 369 -10.67 1.65 -6.05
C ASP A 369 -9.47 1.01 -6.75
N LEU A 370 -8.94 -0.08 -6.23
CA LEU A 370 -7.80 -0.78 -6.83
C LEU A 370 -8.12 -1.34 -8.21
N ALA A 371 -9.37 -1.79 -8.44
CA ALA A 371 -9.81 -2.25 -9.74
C ALA A 371 -9.95 -1.13 -10.79
N LEU A 372 -10.03 0.13 -10.35
CA LEU A 372 -10.02 1.29 -11.22
C LEU A 372 -8.59 1.69 -11.61
N LEU A 373 -7.66 1.61 -10.67
CA LEU A 373 -6.26 1.96 -10.89
C LEU A 373 -5.51 0.87 -11.66
N PHE A 374 -5.72 -0.39 -11.25
CA PHE A 374 -5.04 -1.57 -11.78
C PHE A 374 -6.04 -2.43 -12.54
N ASP A 375 -6.77 -1.83 -13.47
CA ASP A 375 -7.78 -2.49 -14.26
C ASP A 375 -7.15 -3.58 -15.15
N ASN A 376 -7.38 -4.83 -14.76
CA ASN A 376 -6.89 -6.01 -15.44
C ASN A 376 -7.90 -7.18 -15.31
N PRO A 377 -7.79 -8.25 -16.12
CA PRO A 377 -8.79 -9.32 -16.16
C PRO A 377 -9.08 -10.03 -14.85
N ILE A 378 -8.18 -9.95 -13.86
CA ILE A 378 -8.37 -10.61 -12.56
C ILE A 378 -9.50 -9.97 -11.74
N TRP A 379 -9.85 -8.74 -12.05
CA TRP A 379 -10.94 -8.03 -11.39
C TRP A 379 -12.32 -8.39 -11.96
N GLU A 380 -12.42 -8.94 -13.16
CA GLU A 380 -13.67 -9.30 -13.82
C GLU A 380 -14.47 -10.34 -13.00
N ASP A 381 -13.77 -11.32 -12.41
CA ASP A 381 -14.36 -12.33 -11.53
C ASP A 381 -14.48 -11.86 -10.06
N SER A 382 -14.14 -10.62 -9.76
CA SER A 382 -14.17 -10.12 -8.38
C SER A 382 -15.59 -9.81 -7.94
N ARG A 383 -16.00 -10.37 -6.80
CA ARG A 383 -17.29 -10.02 -6.18
C ARG A 383 -17.43 -8.51 -5.90
N LEU A 384 -16.33 -7.79 -5.79
CA LEU A 384 -16.32 -6.33 -5.53
C LEU A 384 -16.94 -5.53 -6.68
N TRP A 385 -16.92 -6.10 -7.88
CA TRP A 385 -17.47 -5.49 -9.09
C TRP A 385 -18.68 -6.23 -9.64
N ALA A 386 -19.20 -7.21 -8.90
CA ALA A 386 -20.40 -7.95 -9.32
C ALA A 386 -21.58 -6.99 -9.53
N GLY A 387 -22.16 -7.03 -10.73
CA GLY A 387 -23.29 -6.18 -11.15
C GLY A 387 -22.89 -4.76 -11.61
N ALA A 388 -21.61 -4.40 -11.60
CA ALA A 388 -21.15 -3.15 -12.21
C ALA A 388 -21.04 -3.28 -13.74
N SER A 389 -21.37 -2.20 -14.46
CA SER A 389 -21.14 -2.11 -15.90
C SER A 389 -19.65 -1.99 -16.19
N ARG A 390 -19.10 -2.84 -17.06
CA ARG A 390 -17.71 -2.79 -17.50
C ARG A 390 -17.37 -1.43 -18.13
N GLN A 391 -18.23 -0.90 -18.97
CA GLN A 391 -18.06 0.41 -19.59
C GLN A 391 -17.97 1.54 -18.54
N ASN A 392 -18.81 1.49 -17.49
CA ASN A 392 -18.73 2.48 -16.41
C ASN A 392 -17.45 2.32 -15.59
N GLN A 393 -16.99 1.09 -15.36
CA GLN A 393 -15.72 0.82 -14.69
C GLN A 393 -14.53 1.40 -15.47
N GLU A 394 -14.46 1.16 -16.77
CA GLU A 394 -13.43 1.68 -17.67
C GLU A 394 -13.42 3.21 -17.69
N LYS A 395 -14.60 3.83 -17.87
CA LYS A 395 -14.74 5.27 -17.85
C LYS A 395 -14.30 5.91 -16.52
N GLN A 396 -14.76 5.35 -15.41
CA GLN A 396 -14.41 5.80 -14.06
C GLN A 396 -12.92 5.53 -13.77
N GLY A 397 -12.40 4.38 -14.20
CA GLY A 397 -10.99 4.02 -14.06
C GLY A 397 -10.06 4.96 -14.80
N ALA A 398 -10.36 5.28 -16.06
CA ALA A 398 -9.59 6.24 -16.85
C ALA A 398 -9.54 7.62 -16.17
N ALA A 399 -10.68 8.10 -15.67
CA ALA A 399 -10.74 9.38 -14.93
C ALA A 399 -9.92 9.33 -13.63
N LEU A 400 -9.99 8.24 -12.85
CA LEU A 400 -9.22 8.11 -11.62
C LEU A 400 -7.72 8.03 -11.92
N ARG A 401 -7.30 7.27 -12.92
CA ARG A 401 -5.89 7.21 -13.35
C ARG A 401 -5.38 8.56 -13.82
N SER A 402 -6.22 9.37 -14.51
CA SER A 402 -5.88 10.74 -14.91
C SER A 402 -5.63 11.64 -13.70
N ILE A 403 -6.44 11.53 -12.64
CA ILE A 403 -6.25 12.30 -11.40
C ILE A 403 -4.93 11.90 -10.73
N TRP A 404 -4.66 10.59 -10.55
CA TRP A 404 -3.44 10.11 -9.92
C TRP A 404 -2.18 10.46 -10.72
N ALA A 405 -2.23 10.28 -12.03
CA ALA A 405 -1.12 10.60 -12.92
C ALA A 405 -0.87 12.12 -13.02
N GLY A 406 -1.92 12.93 -13.06
CA GLY A 406 -1.83 14.39 -13.02
C GLY A 406 -1.14 14.84 -11.74
N PHE A 407 -1.60 14.34 -10.60
CA PHE A 407 -0.99 14.62 -9.30
C PHE A 407 0.48 14.17 -9.25
N ALA A 408 0.81 12.97 -9.71
CA ALA A 408 2.19 12.48 -9.76
C ALA A 408 3.10 13.33 -10.67
N ARG A 409 2.55 14.00 -11.69
CA ARG A 409 3.30 14.84 -12.63
C ARG A 409 3.61 16.22 -12.07
N THR A 410 2.63 16.85 -11.43
CA THR A 410 2.70 18.28 -11.08
C THR A 410 2.41 18.56 -9.61
N GLY A 411 1.81 17.60 -8.89
CA GLY A 411 1.21 17.80 -7.58
C GLY A 411 -0.11 18.59 -7.63
N GLU A 412 -0.67 18.79 -8.82
CA GLU A 412 -1.98 19.43 -9.01
C GLU A 412 -3.07 18.37 -9.17
N TYR A 413 -4.30 18.76 -8.88
CA TYR A 413 -5.45 17.85 -8.94
C TYR A 413 -6.22 18.09 -10.25
N ALA A 414 -6.39 17.06 -11.08
CA ALA A 414 -7.19 17.11 -12.31
C ALA A 414 -8.69 17.16 -11.97
N ARG A 415 -9.16 18.32 -11.49
CA ARG A 415 -10.54 18.52 -10.96
C ARG A 415 -11.61 18.28 -12.02
N GLU A 416 -11.31 18.49 -13.29
CA GLU A 416 -12.18 18.17 -14.43
C GLU A 416 -12.54 16.68 -14.53
N CYS A 417 -11.73 15.80 -13.95
CA CYS A 417 -11.99 14.38 -13.90
C CYS A 417 -12.80 13.92 -12.68
N PHE A 418 -13.04 14.79 -11.69
CA PHE A 418 -13.64 14.39 -10.38
C PHE A 418 -15.05 13.84 -10.53
N GLU A 419 -15.90 14.50 -11.33
CA GLU A 419 -17.27 14.02 -11.54
C GLU A 419 -17.30 12.64 -12.19
N VAL A 420 -16.53 12.42 -13.25
CA VAL A 420 -16.45 11.14 -13.96
C VAL A 420 -15.87 10.03 -13.06
N ALA A 421 -14.86 10.36 -12.27
CA ALA A 421 -14.28 9.45 -11.29
C ALA A 421 -15.21 9.21 -10.09
N ARG A 422 -16.26 9.99 -9.92
CA ARG A 422 -17.14 10.02 -8.72
C ARG A 422 -16.33 10.33 -7.44
N LEU A 423 -15.33 11.18 -7.58
CA LEU A 423 -14.50 11.70 -6.49
C LEU A 423 -15.04 13.07 -6.07
N ARG A 424 -15.11 13.31 -4.78
CA ARG A 424 -15.47 14.61 -4.20
C ARG A 424 -14.50 14.99 -3.10
N GLU A 425 -14.29 16.26 -2.93
CA GLU A 425 -13.51 16.81 -1.82
C GLU A 425 -14.28 16.66 -0.49
N MET A 426 -13.57 16.54 0.62
CA MET A 426 -14.13 16.45 1.98
C MET A 426 -13.89 17.70 2.79
#